data_869bd0f6f02de458cd8d6e1233274cda
#
_entry.id   869bd0f6f02de458cd8d6e1233274cda
#
_cell.length_a   1.000
_cell.length_b   1.000
_cell.length_c   1.000
_cell.angle_alpha   90.00
_cell.angle_beta   90.00
_cell.angle_gamma   90.00
#
_symmetry.space_group_name_H-M   'P 1'
#
loop_
_entity.id
_entity.type
_entity.pdbx_description
1 polymer ?
#
loop_
_entity_poly.entity_id
_entity_poly.type
_entity_poly.pdbx_seq_one_letter_code
_entity_poly.pdbx_strand_id
1 'polypeptide(L)'
;MDKNIKNIIFDFGGVLIDLDVEGCLSAFEQAGAKDICQYVTGTNELGFFKDYECGAISTPQFRENIRQYIGSELSDAEIDRIGNSELKSIPQEKFKLIEELSHKYRLFILSNTNELHWNHAMSYAFNCDGKDMTKYFERMFVSYDMHLAKPDPQIFKQVLKEAGLVGEETLFIDDSKVNCAAAVSAGLH
;
A
#
# COMPACT_ATOMS: atom_id res chain seq x y z
N MET A 1 -18.47 -3.35 -17.49
CA MET A 1 -17.58 -2.17 -17.47
C MET A 1 -18.02 -1.19 -18.53
N ASP A 2 -17.94 0.08 -18.23
CA ASP A 2 -18.20 1.14 -19.21
C ASP A 2 -17.28 0.95 -20.42
N LYS A 3 -17.81 1.12 -21.64
CA LYS A 3 -17.06 0.90 -22.89
C LYS A 3 -15.87 1.82 -23.10
N ASN A 4 -15.73 2.84 -22.25
CA ASN A 4 -14.68 3.85 -22.34
C ASN A 4 -13.46 3.59 -21.45
N ILE A 5 -13.50 2.63 -20.51
CA ILE A 5 -12.36 2.34 -19.62
C ILE A 5 -11.22 1.70 -20.39
N LYS A 6 -10.04 2.29 -20.29
CA LYS A 6 -8.78 1.83 -20.90
C LYS A 6 -7.72 1.49 -19.87
N ASN A 7 -7.82 2.08 -18.66
CA ASN A 7 -6.80 1.96 -17.62
C ASN A 7 -7.44 1.50 -16.32
N ILE A 8 -6.73 0.71 -15.53
CA ILE A 8 -7.13 0.32 -14.19
C ILE A 8 -5.97 0.59 -13.24
N ILE A 9 -6.27 1.31 -12.17
CA ILE A 9 -5.36 1.54 -11.05
C ILE A 9 -5.90 0.74 -9.86
N PHE A 10 -5.09 -0.16 -9.32
CA PHE A 10 -5.43 -0.97 -8.15
C PHE A 10 -4.75 -0.40 -6.91
N ASP A 11 -5.46 -0.38 -5.79
CA ASP A 11 -4.79 -0.41 -4.50
C ASP A 11 -4.06 -1.75 -4.32
N PHE A 12 -3.12 -1.79 -3.39
CA PHE A 12 -2.33 -2.99 -3.12
C PHE A 12 -2.85 -3.74 -1.89
N GLY A 13 -2.81 -3.12 -0.71
CA GLY A 13 -3.26 -3.72 0.54
C GLY A 13 -4.79 -3.92 0.59
N GLY A 14 -5.26 -5.10 1.00
CA GLY A 14 -6.70 -5.41 1.03
C GLY A 14 -7.35 -5.63 -0.35
N VAL A 15 -6.71 -5.15 -1.43
CA VAL A 15 -7.20 -5.35 -2.81
C VAL A 15 -6.41 -6.42 -3.54
N LEU A 16 -5.11 -6.29 -3.68
CA LEU A 16 -4.25 -7.30 -4.33
C LEU A 16 -3.66 -8.27 -3.31
N ILE A 17 -3.01 -7.77 -2.27
CA ILE A 17 -2.42 -8.59 -1.20
C ILE A 17 -3.35 -8.65 0.00
N ASP A 18 -3.49 -9.82 0.60
CA ASP A 18 -4.23 -9.98 1.84
C ASP A 18 -3.41 -9.47 3.03
N LEU A 19 -4.08 -8.89 4.03
CA LEU A 19 -3.47 -8.29 5.21
C LEU A 19 -3.90 -9.00 6.49
N ASP A 20 -3.01 -9.04 7.49
CA ASP A 20 -3.27 -9.49 8.86
C ASP A 20 -2.94 -8.37 9.85
N VAL A 21 -3.72 -7.32 9.80
CA VAL A 21 -3.54 -6.14 10.66
C VAL A 21 -3.62 -6.52 12.13
N GLU A 22 -4.60 -7.35 12.52
CA GLU A 22 -4.79 -7.78 13.91
C GLU A 22 -3.59 -8.60 14.42
N GLY A 23 -3.07 -9.52 13.60
CA GLY A 23 -1.88 -10.31 13.95
C GLY A 23 -0.64 -9.42 14.12
N CYS A 24 -0.42 -8.46 13.25
CA CYS A 24 0.67 -7.50 13.33
C CYS A 24 0.58 -6.65 14.60
N LEU A 25 -0.59 -6.08 14.89
CA LEU A 25 -0.82 -5.27 16.09
C LEU A 25 -0.58 -6.08 17.37
N SER A 26 -1.10 -7.33 17.42
CA SER A 26 -0.87 -8.23 18.54
C SER A 26 0.63 -8.55 18.74
N ALA A 27 1.39 -8.70 17.65
CA ALA A 27 2.83 -8.93 17.73
C ALA A 27 3.57 -7.70 18.29
N PHE A 28 3.19 -6.50 17.92
CA PHE A 28 3.72 -5.28 18.51
C PHE A 28 3.36 -5.14 19.98
N GLU A 29 2.13 -5.46 20.39
CA GLU A 29 1.71 -5.44 21.80
C GLU A 29 2.52 -6.44 22.64
N GLN A 30 2.77 -7.65 22.14
CA GLN A 30 3.61 -8.65 22.78
C GLN A 30 5.06 -8.19 22.91
N ALA A 31 5.55 -7.40 21.96
CA ALA A 31 6.87 -6.78 22.02
C ALA A 31 6.95 -5.57 22.98
N GLY A 32 5.84 -5.15 23.59
CA GLY A 32 5.78 -4.08 24.56
C GLY A 32 5.07 -2.79 24.09
N ALA A 33 4.63 -2.73 22.86
CA ALA A 33 3.87 -1.60 22.31
C ALA A 33 2.42 -1.61 22.81
N LYS A 34 2.24 -1.39 24.11
CA LYS A 34 0.91 -1.32 24.72
C LYS A 34 0.10 -0.20 24.05
N ASP A 35 -1.14 -0.51 23.73
CA ASP A 35 -2.09 0.43 23.11
C ASP A 35 -1.77 0.83 21.64
N ILE A 36 -0.85 0.16 20.94
CA ILE A 36 -0.53 0.48 19.54
C ILE A 36 -1.77 0.46 18.63
N CYS A 37 -2.74 -0.40 18.93
CA CYS A 37 -4.03 -0.45 18.24
C CYS A 37 -4.75 0.90 18.20
N GLN A 38 -4.65 1.69 19.28
CA GLN A 38 -5.33 3.01 19.37
C GLN A 38 -4.71 4.03 18.40
N TYR A 39 -3.46 3.82 18.03
CA TYR A 39 -2.72 4.72 17.16
C TYR A 39 -2.77 4.33 15.68
N VAL A 40 -2.94 3.05 15.38
CA VAL A 40 -3.03 2.56 14.00
C VAL A 40 -4.47 2.58 13.49
N THR A 41 -5.47 2.28 14.36
CA THR A 41 -6.89 2.19 13.97
C THR A 41 -7.75 3.36 14.47
N GLY A 42 -7.20 4.22 15.32
CA GLY A 42 -7.90 5.34 15.96
C GLY A 42 -7.63 6.69 15.32
N THR A 43 -8.31 7.71 15.87
CA THR A 43 -8.13 9.12 15.46
C THR A 43 -6.80 9.73 15.93
N ASN A 44 -6.04 9.01 16.75
CA ASN A 44 -4.71 9.40 17.23
C ASN A 44 -3.64 8.58 16.53
N GLU A 45 -3.44 8.81 15.24
CA GLU A 45 -2.29 8.28 14.53
C GLU A 45 -1.01 8.74 15.24
N LEU A 46 -0.13 7.79 15.58
CA LEU A 46 1.25 8.15 15.88
C LEU A 46 1.80 8.79 14.62
N GLY A 47 2.09 10.09 14.67
CA GLY A 47 2.46 10.88 13.49
C GLY A 47 3.58 10.26 12.67
N PHE A 48 4.51 9.54 13.33
CA PHE A 48 5.64 8.90 12.66
C PHE A 48 5.25 7.71 11.75
N PHE A 49 4.12 7.04 11.95
CA PHE A 49 3.62 6.04 10.97
C PHE A 49 3.24 6.73 9.66
N LYS A 50 2.46 7.80 9.77
CA LYS A 50 2.08 8.61 8.61
C LYS A 50 3.28 9.28 7.95
N ASP A 51 4.20 9.80 8.76
CA ASP A 51 5.44 10.39 8.26
C ASP A 51 6.27 9.37 7.46
N TYR A 52 6.27 8.10 7.92
CA TYR A 52 6.98 7.02 7.23
C TYR A 52 6.24 6.59 5.94
N GLU A 53 4.92 6.48 5.95
CA GLU A 53 4.12 6.21 4.74
C GLU A 53 4.18 7.33 3.71
N CYS A 54 4.44 8.56 4.12
CA CYS A 54 4.66 9.69 3.21
C CYS A 54 6.14 9.93 2.89
N GLY A 55 7.06 9.06 3.35
CA GLY A 55 8.49 9.21 3.11
C GLY A 55 9.14 10.44 3.77
N ALA A 56 8.48 11.02 4.78
CA ALA A 56 9.00 12.15 5.53
C ALA A 56 10.10 11.74 6.53
N ILE A 57 10.12 10.47 6.93
CA ILE A 57 11.19 9.87 7.74
C ILE A 57 11.72 8.61 7.06
N SER A 58 12.99 8.31 7.30
CA SER A 58 13.66 7.11 6.79
C SER A 58 13.34 5.86 7.61
N THR A 59 13.59 4.66 7.04
CA THR A 59 13.44 3.38 7.75
C THR A 59 14.25 3.31 9.06
N PRO A 60 15.52 3.76 9.16
CA PRO A 60 16.22 3.85 10.44
C PRO A 60 15.53 4.75 11.47
N GLN A 61 15.00 5.91 11.05
CA GLN A 61 14.27 6.81 11.93
C GLN A 61 12.95 6.19 12.41
N PHE A 62 12.23 5.50 11.53
CA PHE A 62 11.03 4.78 11.90
C PHE A 62 11.31 3.71 12.97
N ARG A 63 12.36 2.88 12.78
CA ARG A 63 12.76 1.86 13.77
C ARG A 63 13.13 2.48 15.12
N GLU A 64 13.82 3.62 15.11
CA GLU A 64 14.16 4.34 16.33
C GLU A 64 12.90 4.88 17.04
N ASN A 65 11.95 5.43 16.32
CA ASN A 65 10.66 5.86 16.87
C ASN A 65 9.88 4.70 17.50
N ILE A 66 9.92 3.51 16.87
CA ILE A 66 9.33 2.28 17.45
C ILE A 66 10.02 1.92 18.77
N ARG A 67 11.36 1.91 18.85
CA ARG A 67 12.10 1.62 20.09
C ARG A 67 11.74 2.59 21.21
N GLN A 68 11.72 3.87 20.92
CA GLN A 68 11.36 4.92 21.88
C GLN A 68 9.92 4.75 22.36
N TYR A 69 8.98 4.43 21.47
CA TYR A 69 7.58 4.19 21.83
C TYR A 69 7.40 2.94 22.69
N ILE A 70 8.07 1.85 22.36
CA ILE A 70 8.02 0.58 23.12
C ILE A 70 8.81 0.68 24.43
N GLY A 71 9.83 1.52 24.50
CA GLY A 71 10.77 1.57 25.62
C GLY A 71 11.64 0.31 25.70
N SER A 72 12.01 -0.26 24.56
CA SER A 72 12.76 -1.53 24.46
C SER A 72 13.79 -1.48 23.33
N GLU A 73 14.89 -2.21 23.54
CA GLU A 73 16.03 -2.36 22.62
C GLU A 73 15.77 -3.44 21.54
N LEU A 74 14.60 -3.44 20.89
CA LEU A 74 14.34 -4.35 19.78
C LEU A 74 15.36 -4.13 18.66
N SER A 75 15.87 -5.25 18.11
CA SER A 75 16.73 -5.19 16.92
C SER A 75 15.94 -4.75 15.68
N ASP A 76 16.64 -4.22 14.69
CA ASP A 76 16.04 -3.86 13.40
C ASP A 76 15.28 -5.04 12.78
N ALA A 77 15.89 -6.23 12.83
CA ALA A 77 15.28 -7.44 12.28
C ALA A 77 13.99 -7.85 13.00
N GLU A 78 13.86 -7.61 14.30
CA GLU A 78 12.64 -7.88 15.06
C GLU A 78 11.54 -6.89 14.70
N ILE A 79 11.85 -5.60 14.61
CA ILE A 79 10.90 -4.57 14.18
C ILE A 79 10.40 -4.86 12.78
N ASP A 80 11.31 -5.16 11.84
CA ASP A 80 10.97 -5.50 10.46
C ASP A 80 10.10 -6.76 10.38
N ARG A 81 10.43 -7.79 11.12
CA ARG A 81 9.65 -9.04 11.17
C ARG A 81 8.24 -8.79 11.69
N ILE A 82 8.10 -7.98 12.74
CA ILE A 82 6.80 -7.65 13.31
C ILE A 82 6.00 -6.82 12.30
N GLY A 83 6.56 -5.72 11.79
CA GLY A 83 5.87 -4.88 10.81
C GLY A 83 5.46 -5.65 9.56
N ASN A 84 6.38 -6.41 8.97
CA ASN A 84 6.11 -7.21 7.77
C ASN A 84 5.12 -8.37 7.99
N SER A 85 4.81 -8.76 9.24
CA SER A 85 3.83 -9.81 9.53
C SER A 85 2.40 -9.42 9.12
N GLU A 86 2.13 -8.14 8.90
CA GLU A 86 0.88 -7.65 8.34
C GLU A 86 0.63 -8.18 6.92
N LEU A 87 1.69 -8.32 6.12
CA LEU A 87 1.58 -8.72 4.73
C LEU A 87 1.46 -10.24 4.60
N LYS A 88 0.39 -10.72 3.97
CA LYS A 88 0.20 -12.14 3.65
C LYS A 88 0.68 -12.45 2.23
N SER A 89 -0.16 -12.96 1.39
CA SER A 89 0.14 -13.30 0.00
C SER A 89 -0.87 -12.68 -0.95
N ILE A 90 -0.50 -12.59 -2.22
CA ILE A 90 -1.47 -12.33 -3.28
C ILE A 90 -2.13 -13.66 -3.64
N PRO A 91 -3.46 -13.81 -3.50
CA PRO A 91 -4.16 -15.04 -3.87
C PRO A 91 -3.98 -15.40 -5.35
N GLN A 92 -3.90 -16.70 -5.65
CA GLN A 92 -3.66 -17.18 -7.01
C GLN A 92 -4.73 -16.72 -8.02
N GLU A 93 -5.97 -16.59 -7.59
CA GLU A 93 -7.07 -16.09 -8.43
C GLU A 93 -6.84 -14.63 -8.85
N LYS A 94 -6.21 -13.81 -7.99
CA LYS A 94 -5.85 -12.42 -8.33
C LYS A 94 -4.73 -12.37 -9.38
N PHE A 95 -3.76 -13.30 -9.35
CA PHE A 95 -2.76 -13.43 -10.43
C PHE A 95 -3.42 -13.68 -11.79
N LYS A 96 -4.36 -14.63 -11.85
CA LYS A 96 -5.10 -14.95 -13.09
C LYS A 96 -5.91 -13.75 -13.57
N LEU A 97 -6.61 -13.08 -12.65
CA LEU A 97 -7.40 -11.90 -12.97
C LEU A 97 -6.53 -10.76 -13.55
N ILE A 98 -5.38 -10.48 -12.93
CA ILE A 98 -4.45 -9.44 -13.41
C ILE A 98 -3.88 -9.81 -14.80
N GLU A 99 -3.50 -11.08 -15.00
CA GLU A 99 -3.06 -11.57 -16.32
C GLU A 99 -4.15 -11.36 -17.38
N GLU A 100 -5.39 -11.72 -17.10
CA GLU A 100 -6.52 -11.54 -18.02
C GLU A 100 -6.83 -10.06 -18.30
N LEU A 101 -6.79 -9.21 -17.28
CA LEU A 101 -7.04 -7.77 -17.42
C LEU A 101 -5.94 -7.08 -18.21
N SER A 102 -4.68 -7.51 -18.07
CA SER A 102 -3.54 -6.92 -18.77
C SER A 102 -3.63 -7.05 -20.30
N HIS A 103 -4.42 -8.01 -20.82
CA HIS A 103 -4.68 -8.14 -22.26
C HIS A 103 -5.65 -7.09 -22.82
N LYS A 104 -6.36 -6.36 -21.95
CA LYS A 104 -7.42 -5.43 -22.35
C LYS A 104 -7.22 -4.01 -21.85
N TYR A 105 -6.50 -3.85 -20.73
CA TYR A 105 -6.33 -2.59 -20.02
C TYR A 105 -4.86 -2.37 -19.70
N ARG A 106 -4.47 -1.10 -19.63
CA ARG A 106 -3.22 -0.71 -18.99
C ARG A 106 -3.41 -0.81 -17.48
N LEU A 107 -2.51 -1.47 -16.78
CA LEU A 107 -2.64 -1.72 -15.34
C LEU A 107 -1.60 -0.95 -14.55
N PHE A 108 -2.02 -0.44 -13.41
CA PHE A 108 -1.21 0.36 -12.48
C PHE A 108 -1.51 -0.04 -11.04
N ILE A 109 -0.58 0.23 -10.13
CA ILE A 109 -0.79 0.17 -8.68
C ILE A 109 -0.67 1.59 -8.12
N LEU A 110 -1.53 1.94 -7.14
CA LEU A 110 -1.41 3.12 -6.30
C LEU A 110 -1.67 2.73 -4.85
N SER A 111 -0.61 2.64 -4.05
CA SER A 111 -0.66 2.14 -2.67
C SER A 111 -0.21 3.19 -1.66
N ASN A 112 -0.96 3.32 -0.54
CA ASN A 112 -0.42 3.88 0.68
C ASN A 112 0.40 2.79 1.36
N THR A 113 1.70 2.98 1.44
CA THR A 113 2.64 2.00 1.99
C THR A 113 3.95 2.68 2.39
N ASN A 114 4.85 1.94 2.99
CA ASN A 114 6.17 2.40 3.38
C ASN A 114 7.27 1.54 2.74
N GLU A 115 8.51 2.03 2.80
CA GLU A 115 9.67 1.37 2.18
C GLU A 115 9.86 -0.07 2.66
N LEU A 116 9.66 -0.33 3.97
CA LEU A 116 9.86 -1.64 4.56
C LEU A 116 8.84 -2.66 4.03
N HIS A 117 7.54 -2.33 4.07
CA HIS A 117 6.48 -3.18 3.55
C HIS A 117 6.60 -3.40 2.04
N TRP A 118 6.89 -2.34 1.29
CA TRP A 118 7.00 -2.45 -0.16
C TRP A 118 8.15 -3.34 -0.60
N ASN A 119 9.34 -3.13 -0.03
CA ASN A 119 10.50 -3.97 -0.33
C ASN A 119 10.28 -5.43 0.07
N HIS A 120 9.61 -5.66 1.20
CA HIS A 120 9.25 -7.02 1.61
C HIS A 120 8.27 -7.65 0.62
N ALA A 121 7.17 -6.98 0.26
CA ALA A 121 6.21 -7.49 -0.72
C ALA A 121 6.85 -7.79 -2.08
N MET A 122 7.72 -6.90 -2.56
CA MET A 122 8.44 -7.09 -3.82
C MET A 122 9.36 -8.32 -3.81
N SER A 123 9.85 -8.72 -2.64
CA SER A 123 10.74 -9.89 -2.52
C SER A 123 10.03 -11.23 -2.70
N TYR A 124 8.70 -11.32 -2.47
CA TYR A 124 7.99 -12.61 -2.52
C TYR A 124 6.58 -12.55 -3.13
N ALA A 125 5.80 -11.47 -2.83
CA ALA A 125 4.36 -11.50 -3.06
C ALA A 125 3.97 -11.49 -4.55
N PHE A 126 4.78 -10.86 -5.39
CA PHE A 126 4.51 -10.75 -6.82
C PHE A 126 4.89 -12.00 -7.64
N ASN A 127 5.40 -13.05 -6.99
CA ASN A 127 5.80 -14.29 -7.65
C ASN A 127 4.86 -15.44 -7.29
N CYS A 128 4.26 -16.07 -8.30
CA CYS A 128 3.41 -17.25 -8.14
C CYS A 128 3.71 -18.26 -9.25
N ASP A 129 4.05 -19.49 -8.88
CA ASP A 129 4.34 -20.59 -9.80
C ASP A 129 5.39 -20.22 -10.88
N GLY A 130 6.41 -19.43 -10.48
CA GLY A 130 7.47 -18.97 -11.37
C GLY A 130 7.05 -17.82 -12.32
N LYS A 131 5.85 -17.29 -12.18
CA LYS A 131 5.38 -16.10 -12.90
C LYS A 131 5.56 -14.86 -12.05
N ASP A 132 6.18 -13.85 -12.62
CA ASP A 132 6.32 -12.53 -12.03
C ASP A 132 5.14 -11.64 -12.46
N MET A 133 4.31 -11.23 -11.49
CA MET A 133 3.14 -10.39 -11.72
C MET A 133 3.51 -8.93 -11.98
N THR A 134 4.71 -8.47 -11.58
CA THR A 134 5.12 -7.06 -11.77
C THR A 134 5.09 -6.65 -13.24
N LYS A 135 5.37 -7.60 -14.15
CA LYS A 135 5.39 -7.37 -15.61
C LYS A 135 4.04 -6.96 -16.23
N TYR A 136 2.94 -7.18 -15.51
CA TYR A 136 1.60 -6.80 -15.96
C TYR A 136 1.25 -5.34 -15.66
N PHE A 137 2.00 -4.69 -14.77
CA PHE A 137 1.79 -3.30 -14.41
C PHE A 137 2.79 -2.40 -15.15
N GLU A 138 2.29 -1.37 -15.82
CA GLU A 138 3.16 -0.40 -16.48
C GLU A 138 3.94 0.44 -15.48
N ARG A 139 3.30 0.76 -14.33
CA ARG A 139 3.93 1.48 -13.23
C ARG A 139 3.22 1.21 -11.91
N MET A 140 3.99 1.24 -10.83
CA MET A 140 3.51 1.11 -9.47
C MET A 140 3.89 2.38 -8.71
N PHE A 141 2.89 3.06 -8.18
CA PHE A 141 3.01 4.29 -7.42
C PHE A 141 2.84 3.98 -5.94
N VAL A 142 3.77 4.45 -5.13
CA VAL A 142 3.79 4.22 -3.68
C VAL A 142 3.91 5.55 -2.94
N SER A 143 3.12 5.71 -1.88
CA SER A 143 2.98 6.98 -1.17
C SER A 143 4.30 7.54 -0.64
N TYR A 144 5.18 6.70 -0.11
CA TYR A 144 6.46 7.13 0.45
C TYR A 144 7.42 7.74 -0.61
N ASP A 145 7.34 7.27 -1.86
CA ASP A 145 8.14 7.77 -3.00
C ASP A 145 7.52 9.06 -3.57
N MET A 146 6.19 9.13 -3.56
CA MET A 146 5.44 10.27 -4.07
C MET A 146 5.37 11.44 -3.07
N HIS A 147 5.68 11.21 -1.79
CA HIS A 147 5.46 12.14 -0.68
C HIS A 147 4.01 12.64 -0.58
N LEU A 148 3.08 11.82 -1.01
CA LEU A 148 1.64 12.04 -1.02
C LEU A 148 0.94 10.73 -0.67
N ALA A 149 -0.19 10.81 0.03
CA ALA A 149 -0.98 9.63 0.38
C ALA A 149 -2.46 9.83 0.03
N LYS A 150 -3.14 8.75 -0.36
CA LYS A 150 -4.60 8.74 -0.43
C LYS A 150 -5.16 9.03 0.98
N PRO A 151 -6.23 9.79 1.15
CA PRO A 151 -7.17 10.28 0.12
C PRO A 151 -6.88 11.69 -0.42
N ASP A 152 -5.65 12.23 -0.30
CA ASP A 152 -5.35 13.54 -0.87
C ASP A 152 -5.61 13.51 -2.40
N PRO A 153 -6.51 14.38 -2.94
CA PRO A 153 -6.77 14.41 -4.38
C PRO A 153 -5.54 14.71 -5.25
N GLN A 154 -4.49 15.27 -4.67
CA GLN A 154 -3.27 15.58 -5.40
C GLN A 154 -2.53 14.33 -5.85
N ILE A 155 -2.57 13.22 -5.06
CA ILE A 155 -1.90 11.98 -5.44
C ILE A 155 -2.49 11.42 -6.74
N PHE A 156 -3.83 11.44 -6.89
CA PHE A 156 -4.51 10.97 -8.11
C PHE A 156 -4.16 11.83 -9.31
N LYS A 157 -4.14 13.17 -9.15
CA LYS A 157 -3.75 14.10 -10.22
C LYS A 157 -2.30 13.87 -10.67
N GLN A 158 -1.41 13.62 -9.71
CA GLN A 158 -0.01 13.32 -10.01
C GLN A 158 0.13 12.00 -10.76
N VAL A 159 -0.55 10.93 -10.32
CA VAL A 159 -0.57 9.63 -11.01
C VAL A 159 -1.08 9.77 -12.44
N LEU A 160 -2.21 10.45 -12.65
CA LEU A 160 -2.76 10.69 -13.99
C LEU A 160 -1.76 11.41 -14.89
N LYS A 161 -1.11 12.46 -14.37
CA LYS A 161 -0.10 13.24 -15.10
C LYS A 161 1.14 12.39 -15.45
N GLU A 162 1.69 11.68 -14.47
CA GLU A 162 2.94 10.92 -14.64
C GLU A 162 2.79 9.68 -15.52
N ALA A 163 1.61 9.05 -15.49
CA ALA A 163 1.31 7.88 -16.32
C ALA A 163 0.65 8.27 -17.66
N GLY A 164 0.38 9.56 -17.89
CA GLY A 164 -0.27 10.04 -19.13
C GLY A 164 -1.70 9.50 -19.27
N LEU A 165 -2.46 9.47 -18.17
CA LEU A 165 -3.81 8.91 -18.13
C LEU A 165 -4.89 9.99 -18.20
N VAL A 166 -6.02 9.63 -18.80
CA VAL A 166 -7.25 10.42 -18.78
C VAL A 166 -8.16 9.87 -17.67
N GLY A 167 -8.58 10.72 -16.73
CA GLY A 167 -9.36 10.29 -15.57
C GLY A 167 -10.65 9.56 -15.97
N GLU A 168 -11.41 10.11 -16.91
CA GLU A 168 -12.66 9.54 -17.44
C GLU A 168 -12.48 8.18 -18.16
N GLU A 169 -11.25 7.79 -18.47
CA GLU A 169 -10.89 6.49 -19.06
C GLU A 169 -10.23 5.55 -18.04
N THR A 170 -10.17 5.95 -16.75
CA THR A 170 -9.41 5.27 -15.72
C THR A 170 -10.30 4.84 -14.57
N LEU A 171 -10.34 3.54 -14.29
CA LEU A 171 -11.02 2.96 -13.15
C LEU A 171 -10.03 2.83 -11.99
N PHE A 172 -10.42 3.29 -10.79
CA PHE A 172 -9.70 3.08 -9.54
C PHE A 172 -10.41 2.05 -8.67
N ILE A 173 -9.67 1.08 -8.17
CA ILE A 173 -10.17 -0.01 -7.32
C ILE A 173 -9.45 0.03 -5.97
N ASP A 174 -10.21 0.28 -4.90
CA ASP A 174 -9.70 0.44 -3.54
C ASP A 174 -10.80 -0.02 -2.56
N ASP A 175 -10.45 -0.62 -1.44
CA ASP A 175 -11.38 -1.07 -0.41
C ASP A 175 -11.89 0.08 0.48
N SER A 176 -11.18 1.21 0.50
CA SER A 176 -11.54 2.42 1.22
C SER A 176 -12.51 3.31 0.44
N LYS A 177 -13.74 3.46 0.97
CA LYS A 177 -14.74 4.38 0.39
C LYS A 177 -14.25 5.84 0.33
N VAL A 178 -13.40 6.24 1.26
CA VAL A 178 -12.85 7.61 1.30
C VAL A 178 -11.86 7.81 0.15
N ASN A 179 -11.00 6.83 -0.12
CA ASN A 179 -10.09 6.85 -1.26
C ASN A 179 -10.85 6.86 -2.59
N CYS A 180 -11.88 6.02 -2.72
CA CYS A 180 -12.73 6.00 -3.91
C CYS A 180 -13.41 7.36 -4.14
N ALA A 181 -13.95 8.00 -3.09
CA ALA A 181 -14.57 9.32 -3.20
C ALA A 181 -13.57 10.40 -3.63
N ALA A 182 -12.34 10.34 -3.12
CA ALA A 182 -11.26 11.25 -3.51
C ALA A 182 -10.83 11.04 -4.97
N ALA A 183 -10.74 9.79 -5.44
CA ALA A 183 -10.45 9.45 -6.82
C ALA A 183 -11.53 10.02 -7.78
N VAL A 184 -12.81 9.84 -7.45
CA VAL A 184 -13.93 10.42 -8.21
C VAL A 184 -13.83 11.95 -8.25
N SER A 185 -13.47 12.60 -7.13
CA SER A 185 -13.27 14.05 -7.09
C SER A 185 -12.09 14.52 -7.95
N ALA A 186 -11.13 13.64 -8.22
CA ALA A 186 -10.01 13.89 -9.13
C ALA A 186 -10.31 13.51 -10.60
N GLY A 187 -11.53 13.03 -10.90
CA GLY A 187 -12.03 12.73 -12.25
C GLY A 187 -11.87 11.27 -12.70
N LEU A 188 -11.54 10.34 -11.78
CA LEU A 188 -11.51 8.89 -12.03
C LEU A 188 -12.92 8.27 -11.83
N HIS A 189 -13.07 7.01 -12.27
CA HIS A 189 -14.24 6.18 -11.97
C HIS A 189 -13.98 5.26 -10.78
#